data_86dad8059cb6141e7734e52fb54a6ff8
#
_entry.id   86dad8059cb6141e7734e52fb54a6ff8
#
_cell.length_a   1.000
_cell.length_b   1.000
_cell.length_c   1.000
_cell.angle_alpha   90.00
_cell.angle_beta   90.00
_cell.angle_gamma   90.00
#
_symmetry.space_group_name_H-M   'P 1'
#
loop_
_entity.id
_entity.type
_entity.pdbx_description
1 polymer ?
#
loop_
_entity_poly.entity_id
_entity_poly.type
_entity_poly.pdbx_seq_one_letter_code
_entity_poly.pdbx_strand_id
1 'polypeptide(L)'
;MPDLRNPFLGVHFTVKGDGYAKIGPTAIPALWREQYRGFDNFKFGEFVEVLFREAGLMMSSRFDFQKLALEEVRKYSRPQLVALASRLAHGVKPEHYTRWGEPGIRAQLLDIKNRKLEMDFVIEGDEHSTHLLNAVSPGWTCSIPFARYAVDQIEKAMA
;
A
#
# COMPACT_ATOMS: atom_id res chain seq x y z
N MET A 1 1.67 -0.80 19.40
CA MET A 1 0.58 -0.61 18.42
C MET A 1 1.18 0.00 17.17
N PRO A 2 0.77 -0.40 15.96
CA PRO A 2 1.18 0.33 14.77
C PRO A 2 0.66 1.77 14.86
N ASP A 3 1.46 2.72 14.36
CA ASP A 3 1.06 4.13 14.29
C ASP A 3 -0.12 4.24 13.33
N LEU A 4 -1.22 4.89 13.75
CA LEU A 4 -2.41 5.10 12.92
C LEU A 4 -2.13 5.94 11.67
N ARG A 5 -1.01 6.67 11.66
CA ARG A 5 -0.53 7.45 10.51
C ARG A 5 0.20 6.58 9.47
N ASN A 6 0.46 5.31 9.79
CA ASN A 6 1.15 4.41 8.88
C ASN A 6 0.17 3.93 7.79
N PRO A 7 0.45 4.21 6.50
CA PRO A 7 -0.38 3.76 5.39
C PRO A 7 -0.34 2.24 5.16
N PHE A 8 0.59 1.56 5.81
CA PHE A 8 0.78 0.12 5.64
C PHE A 8 0.24 -0.65 6.84
N LEU A 9 -0.33 -1.80 6.54
CA LEU A 9 -0.78 -2.72 7.56
C LEU A 9 0.43 -3.25 8.37
N GLY A 10 0.22 -3.42 9.68
CA GLY A 10 1.18 -4.12 10.52
C GLY A 10 1.37 -5.57 10.08
N VAL A 11 2.45 -6.18 10.54
CA VAL A 11 2.70 -7.61 10.29
C VAL A 11 1.52 -8.45 10.77
N HIS A 12 1.03 -9.32 9.91
CA HIS A 12 -0.08 -10.22 10.21
C HIS A 12 0.07 -11.56 9.50
N PHE A 13 -0.72 -12.53 9.91
CA PHE A 13 -0.85 -13.80 9.21
C PHE A 13 -2.08 -13.75 8.29
N THR A 14 -1.92 -14.33 7.12
CA THR A 14 -3.04 -14.62 6.21
C THR A 14 -3.07 -16.10 5.93
N VAL A 15 -4.10 -16.77 6.40
CA VAL A 15 -4.35 -18.19 6.08
C VAL A 15 -5.00 -18.27 4.72
N LYS A 16 -4.43 -19.07 3.83
CA LYS A 16 -4.94 -19.33 2.49
C LYS A 16 -5.89 -20.53 2.50
N GLY A 17 -6.70 -20.66 1.45
CA GLY A 17 -7.59 -21.80 1.28
C GLY A 17 -6.88 -23.16 1.13
N ASP A 18 -5.59 -23.16 0.82
CA ASP A 18 -4.73 -24.34 0.77
C ASP A 18 -4.18 -24.76 2.17
N GLY A 19 -4.57 -24.04 3.23
CA GLY A 19 -4.12 -24.31 4.60
C GLY A 19 -2.77 -23.69 4.96
N TYR A 20 -2.05 -23.11 4.00
CA TYR A 20 -0.79 -22.43 4.29
C TYR A 20 -1.02 -21.01 4.84
N ALA A 21 -0.19 -20.61 5.79
CA ALA A 21 -0.17 -19.25 6.31
C ALA A 21 0.97 -18.43 5.70
N LYS A 22 0.64 -17.23 5.23
CA LYS A 22 1.61 -16.22 4.83
C LYS A 22 1.81 -15.22 5.95
N ILE A 23 3.04 -14.70 6.08
CA ILE A 23 3.36 -13.55 6.90
C ILE A 23 3.52 -12.34 5.97
N GLY A 24 2.95 -11.23 6.32
CA GLY A 24 3.09 -9.98 5.57
C GLY A 24 2.43 -8.80 6.28
N PRO A 25 2.36 -7.68 5.59
CA PRO A 25 3.05 -7.37 4.35
C PRO A 25 4.50 -6.93 4.55
N THR A 26 5.26 -6.96 3.47
CA THR A 26 6.40 -6.08 3.25
C THR A 26 5.99 -5.09 2.16
N ALA A 27 6.24 -3.81 2.36
CA ALA A 27 5.93 -2.78 1.39
C ALA A 27 7.21 -2.07 0.98
N ILE A 28 7.52 -2.12 -0.30
CA ILE A 28 8.61 -1.36 -0.92
C ILE A 28 8.04 -0.57 -2.08
N PRO A 29 8.56 0.61 -2.38
CA PRO A 29 8.15 1.37 -3.55
C PRO A 29 8.37 0.56 -4.83
N ALA A 30 7.38 0.57 -5.72
CA ALA A 30 7.57 0.13 -7.09
C ALA A 30 8.13 1.32 -7.89
N LEU A 31 9.25 1.12 -8.58
CA LEU A 31 9.93 2.18 -9.32
C LEU A 31 9.33 2.41 -10.73
N TRP A 32 8.42 1.55 -11.16
CA TRP A 32 7.52 1.73 -12.31
C TRP A 32 6.25 0.91 -12.10
N ARG A 33 5.18 1.24 -12.81
CA ARG A 33 3.81 0.75 -12.54
C ARG A 33 3.65 -0.76 -12.56
N GLU A 34 4.38 -1.44 -13.42
CA GLU A 34 4.28 -2.89 -13.63
C GLU A 34 5.51 -3.65 -13.11
N GLN A 35 6.16 -3.13 -12.08
CA GLN A 35 7.31 -3.78 -11.44
C GLN A 35 6.88 -4.91 -10.50
N TYR A 36 6.47 -6.04 -11.03
CA TYR A 36 6.16 -7.20 -10.18
C TYR A 36 7.41 -7.90 -9.69
N ARG A 37 8.42 -8.07 -10.54
CA ARG A 37 9.67 -8.73 -10.18
C ARG A 37 10.86 -8.09 -10.87
N GLY A 38 11.91 -7.83 -10.13
CA GLY A 38 13.18 -7.37 -10.67
C GLY A 38 13.01 -6.24 -11.71
N PHE A 39 13.37 -6.50 -12.95
CA PHE A 39 13.28 -5.60 -14.09
C PHE A 39 12.11 -5.90 -15.05
N ASP A 40 11.12 -6.68 -14.61
CA ASP A 40 9.94 -6.97 -15.43
C ASP A 40 9.25 -5.66 -15.86
N ASN A 41 8.90 -5.58 -17.14
CA ASN A 41 8.20 -4.44 -17.74
C ASN A 41 8.87 -3.08 -17.47
N PHE A 42 10.20 -3.03 -17.41
CA PHE A 42 10.95 -1.81 -17.11
C PHE A 42 10.60 -0.67 -18.07
N LYS A 43 10.29 0.50 -17.50
CA LYS A 43 10.03 1.74 -18.23
C LYS A 43 10.84 2.88 -17.65
N PHE A 44 11.85 3.30 -18.39
CA PHE A 44 12.79 4.32 -17.96
C PHE A 44 12.12 5.65 -17.58
N GLY A 45 11.12 6.10 -18.31
CA GLY A 45 10.40 7.34 -18.00
C GLY A 45 9.66 7.26 -16.67
N GLU A 46 8.97 6.14 -16.41
CA GLU A 46 8.27 5.91 -15.15
C GLU A 46 9.26 5.79 -13.98
N PHE A 47 10.38 5.10 -14.20
CA PHE A 47 11.46 4.97 -13.21
C PHE A 47 11.97 6.34 -12.76
N VAL A 48 12.31 7.20 -13.70
CA VAL A 48 12.83 8.55 -13.41
C VAL A 48 11.77 9.39 -12.68
N GLU A 49 10.52 9.35 -13.17
CA GLU A 49 9.41 10.08 -12.54
C GLU A 49 9.20 9.66 -11.09
N VAL A 50 9.08 8.36 -10.83
CA VAL A 50 8.87 7.82 -9.48
C VAL A 50 10.04 8.18 -8.57
N LEU A 51 11.28 8.02 -9.04
CA LEU A 51 12.47 8.33 -8.27
C LEU A 51 12.51 9.81 -7.83
N PHE A 52 12.18 10.74 -8.73
CA PHE A 52 12.10 12.17 -8.38
C PHE A 52 10.98 12.46 -7.38
N ARG A 53 9.82 11.82 -7.51
CA ARG A 53 8.70 11.99 -6.58
C ARG A 53 9.03 11.46 -5.20
N GLU A 54 9.65 10.30 -5.10
CA GLU A 54 10.08 9.71 -3.83
C GLU A 54 11.18 10.54 -3.16
N ALA A 55 12.17 11.01 -3.92
CA ALA A 55 13.18 11.93 -3.40
C ALA A 55 12.54 13.20 -2.84
N GLY A 56 11.53 13.74 -3.53
CA GLY A 56 10.75 14.87 -3.05
C GLY A 56 10.00 14.60 -1.75
N LEU A 57 9.43 13.40 -1.58
CA LEU A 57 8.79 12.98 -0.33
C LEU A 57 9.81 12.83 0.81
N MET A 58 10.96 12.24 0.53
CA MET A 58 12.02 12.07 1.53
C MET A 58 12.60 13.40 2.01
N MET A 59 12.67 14.41 1.13
CA MET A 59 13.14 15.76 1.48
C MET A 59 12.07 16.59 2.17
N SER A 60 10.80 16.25 2.00
CA SER A 60 9.68 16.91 2.65
C SER A 60 9.56 16.41 4.09
N SER A 61 10.22 17.11 5.03
CA SER A 61 10.35 16.70 6.44
C SER A 61 9.06 16.70 7.26
N ARG A 62 7.90 16.78 6.63
CA ARG A 62 6.59 16.79 7.31
C ARG A 62 6.15 15.43 7.85
N PHE A 63 6.88 14.36 7.55
CA PHE A 63 6.55 13.03 8.00
C PHE A 63 7.78 12.25 8.43
N ASP A 64 7.57 11.37 9.40
CA ASP A 64 8.45 10.24 9.69
C ASP A 64 8.55 9.26 8.49
N PHE A 65 8.43 9.80 7.23
CA PHE A 65 8.49 8.97 6.01
C PHE A 65 9.83 8.23 5.91
N GLN A 66 10.92 8.89 6.28
CA GLN A 66 12.24 8.24 6.33
C GLN A 66 12.25 7.09 7.32
N LYS A 67 11.68 7.29 8.51
CA LYS A 67 11.56 6.24 9.53
C LYS A 67 10.67 5.11 9.04
N LEU A 68 9.53 5.45 8.45
CA LEU A 68 8.61 4.48 7.88
C LEU A 68 9.27 3.66 6.77
N ALA A 69 9.94 4.31 5.83
CA ALA A 69 10.67 3.66 4.74
C ALA A 69 11.74 2.70 5.28
N LEU A 70 12.49 3.13 6.30
CA LEU A 70 13.52 2.29 6.94
C LEU A 70 12.89 1.08 7.66
N GLU A 71 11.76 1.25 8.33
CA GLU A 71 11.03 0.16 8.99
C GLU A 71 10.51 -0.85 7.97
N GLU A 72 9.97 -0.39 6.83
CA GLU A 72 9.48 -1.27 5.77
C GLU A 72 10.62 -2.03 5.08
N VAL A 73 11.73 -1.37 4.77
CA VAL A 73 12.92 -2.01 4.19
C VAL A 73 13.48 -3.09 5.14
N ARG A 74 13.46 -2.84 6.44
CA ARG A 74 13.90 -3.85 7.44
C ARG A 74 13.02 -5.10 7.42
N LYS A 75 11.71 -4.97 7.19
CA LYS A 75 10.80 -6.13 7.06
C LYS A 75 11.11 -7.00 5.84
N TYR A 76 11.86 -6.49 4.87
CA TYR A 76 12.33 -7.27 3.74
C TYR A 76 13.39 -8.32 4.15
N SER A 77 13.97 -8.18 5.34
CA SER A 77 14.75 -9.23 5.96
C SER A 77 13.83 -10.30 6.53
N ARG A 78 13.85 -11.51 5.91
CA ARG A 78 13.04 -12.65 6.35
C ARG A 78 13.14 -12.96 7.84
N PRO A 79 14.35 -13.02 8.46
CA PRO A 79 14.46 -13.25 9.89
C PRO A 79 13.75 -12.19 10.74
N GLN A 80 13.83 -10.92 10.35
CA GLN A 80 13.15 -9.85 11.06
C GLN A 80 11.63 -9.91 10.90
N LEU A 81 11.14 -10.23 9.71
CA LEU A 81 9.70 -10.39 9.46
C LEU A 81 9.15 -11.54 10.31
N VAL A 82 9.84 -12.68 10.36
CA VAL A 82 9.43 -13.81 11.19
C VAL A 82 9.51 -13.46 12.69
N ALA A 83 10.53 -12.73 13.13
CA ALA A 83 10.64 -12.28 14.52
C ALA A 83 9.51 -11.32 14.91
N LEU A 84 9.02 -10.49 14.01
CA LEU A 84 7.83 -9.65 14.25
C LEU A 84 6.56 -10.51 14.32
N ALA A 85 6.41 -11.48 13.44
CA ALA A 85 5.27 -12.39 13.41
C ALA A 85 5.20 -13.32 14.63
N SER A 86 6.35 -13.75 15.14
CA SER A 86 6.41 -14.62 16.34
C SER A 86 5.86 -13.96 17.62
N ARG A 87 5.70 -12.62 17.60
CA ARG A 87 5.02 -11.89 18.67
C ARG A 87 3.49 -12.02 18.63
N LEU A 88 2.95 -12.47 17.51
CA LEU A 88 1.50 -12.58 17.28
C LEU A 88 0.97 -13.99 17.53
N ALA A 89 1.82 -15.01 17.39
CA ALA A 89 1.43 -16.40 17.55
C ALA A 89 2.58 -17.25 18.10
N HIS A 90 2.26 -18.21 18.94
CA HIS A 90 3.22 -19.15 19.46
C HIS A 90 3.67 -20.17 18.41
N GLY A 91 4.90 -20.68 18.54
CA GLY A 91 5.42 -21.73 17.68
C GLY A 91 5.85 -21.29 16.28
N VAL A 92 5.87 -19.99 16.01
CA VAL A 92 6.36 -19.42 14.74
C VAL A 92 7.89 -19.49 14.72
N LYS A 93 8.44 -20.21 13.72
CA LYS A 93 9.88 -20.41 13.57
C LYS A 93 10.34 -20.02 12.16
N PRO A 94 11.59 -19.55 12.00
CA PRO A 94 12.13 -19.20 10.68
C PRO A 94 12.09 -20.33 9.65
N GLU A 95 12.22 -21.57 10.11
CA GLU A 95 12.19 -22.78 9.28
C GLU A 95 10.84 -23.01 8.61
N HIS A 96 9.76 -22.46 9.16
CA HIS A 96 8.42 -22.56 8.59
C HIS A 96 8.22 -21.63 7.39
N TYR A 97 9.05 -20.57 7.26
CA TYR A 97 8.89 -19.48 6.27
C TYR A 97 10.13 -19.37 5.38
N THR A 98 10.30 -20.32 4.50
CA THR A 98 11.51 -20.46 3.67
C THR A 98 11.39 -19.81 2.30
N ARG A 99 10.16 -19.48 1.85
CA ARG A 99 9.88 -18.96 0.52
C ARG A 99 9.22 -17.58 0.59
N TRP A 100 9.54 -16.73 -0.36
CA TRP A 100 8.78 -15.51 -0.61
C TRP A 100 7.50 -15.85 -1.39
N GLY A 101 6.42 -15.16 -1.07
CA GLY A 101 5.19 -15.23 -1.85
C GLY A 101 5.27 -14.39 -3.12
N GLU A 102 4.25 -14.53 -3.95
CA GLU A 102 4.11 -13.67 -5.13
C GLU A 102 3.90 -12.21 -4.69
N PRO A 103 4.65 -11.27 -5.27
CA PRO A 103 4.43 -9.86 -5.02
C PRO A 103 3.13 -9.37 -5.67
N GLY A 104 2.56 -8.32 -5.14
CA GLY A 104 1.46 -7.59 -5.73
C GLY A 104 1.76 -6.11 -5.72
N ILE A 105 1.22 -5.38 -6.68
CA ILE A 105 1.33 -3.92 -6.74
C ILE A 105 0.07 -3.32 -6.14
N ARG A 106 0.25 -2.37 -5.23
CA ARG A 106 -0.81 -1.52 -4.70
C ARG A 106 -0.60 -0.11 -5.22
N ALA A 107 -1.57 0.41 -5.96
CA ALA A 107 -1.60 1.82 -6.28
C ALA A 107 -1.77 2.64 -5.00
N GLN A 108 -0.98 3.69 -4.86
CA GLN A 108 -1.07 4.64 -3.77
C GLN A 108 -1.15 6.04 -4.35
N LEU A 109 -2.29 6.71 -4.12
CA LEU A 109 -2.49 8.07 -4.59
C LEU A 109 -1.58 9.04 -3.83
N LEU A 110 -0.90 9.90 -4.58
CA LEU A 110 -0.01 10.93 -4.08
C LEU A 110 -0.55 12.31 -4.42
N ASP A 111 -0.83 13.11 -3.40
CA ASP A 111 -1.04 14.55 -3.56
C ASP A 111 0.32 15.21 -3.84
N ILE A 112 0.56 15.52 -5.10
CA ILE A 112 1.83 16.10 -5.57
C ILE A 112 2.05 17.50 -5.00
N LYS A 113 0.98 18.28 -4.87
CA LYS A 113 1.04 19.67 -4.40
C LYS A 113 1.44 19.76 -2.93
N ASN A 114 0.83 18.92 -2.10
CA ASN A 114 1.08 18.90 -0.66
C ASN A 114 2.14 17.86 -0.27
N ARG A 115 2.63 17.07 -1.22
CA ARG A 115 3.63 16.00 -1.00
C ARG A 115 3.21 15.04 0.12
N LYS A 116 1.99 14.53 0.04
CA LYS A 116 1.45 13.58 1.01
C LYS A 116 0.77 12.40 0.32
N LEU A 117 0.75 11.26 0.99
CA LEU A 117 -0.02 10.11 0.55
C LEU A 117 -1.49 10.34 0.91
N GLU A 118 -2.40 10.11 -0.04
CA GLU A 118 -3.83 10.11 0.24
C GLU A 118 -4.22 8.78 0.89
N MET A 119 -4.88 8.89 2.05
CA MET A 119 -5.18 7.74 2.91
C MET A 119 -6.63 7.33 2.88
N ASP A 120 -7.47 8.11 2.21
CA ASP A 120 -8.92 7.91 2.18
C ASP A 120 -9.43 7.84 0.74
N PHE A 121 -10.71 7.56 0.58
CA PHE A 121 -11.38 7.61 -0.71
C PHE A 121 -11.31 9.02 -1.30
N VAL A 122 -10.97 9.10 -2.58
CA VAL A 122 -10.99 10.36 -3.32
C VAL A 122 -11.92 10.20 -4.51
N ILE A 123 -12.94 11.07 -4.55
CA ILE A 123 -13.90 11.14 -5.65
C ILE A 123 -13.83 12.56 -6.21
N GLU A 124 -13.59 12.66 -7.50
CA GLU A 124 -13.59 13.91 -8.24
C GLU A 124 -14.47 13.76 -9.47
N GLY A 125 -15.03 14.86 -9.96
CA GLY A 125 -15.87 14.83 -11.14
C GLY A 125 -16.39 16.19 -11.53
N ASP A 126 -17.13 16.20 -12.61
CA ASP A 126 -17.87 17.33 -13.12
C ASP A 126 -19.30 16.91 -13.50
N GLU A 127 -20.05 17.75 -14.21
CA GLU A 127 -21.42 17.46 -14.64
C GLU A 127 -21.54 16.29 -15.62
N HIS A 128 -20.41 15.82 -16.19
CA HIS A 128 -20.40 14.78 -17.22
C HIS A 128 -19.64 13.52 -16.81
N SER A 129 -18.84 13.59 -15.75
CA SER A 129 -17.98 12.47 -15.35
C SER A 129 -17.75 12.41 -13.85
N THR A 130 -17.55 11.20 -13.33
CA THR A 130 -17.13 10.96 -11.94
C THR A 130 -16.00 9.95 -11.92
N HIS A 131 -14.95 10.28 -11.19
CA HIS A 131 -13.72 9.51 -11.09
C HIS A 131 -13.46 9.09 -9.65
N LEU A 132 -13.29 7.81 -9.43
CA LEU A 132 -12.85 7.24 -8.15
C LEU A 132 -11.33 7.10 -8.20
N LEU A 133 -10.60 8.11 -7.69
CA LEU A 133 -9.15 8.19 -7.80
C LEU A 133 -8.45 7.31 -6.76
N ASN A 134 -9.06 7.12 -5.60
CA ASN A 134 -8.48 6.32 -4.53
C ASN A 134 -9.57 5.48 -3.85
N ALA A 135 -9.60 4.19 -4.15
CA ALA A 135 -10.49 3.21 -3.52
C ALA A 135 -9.66 2.28 -2.61
N VAL A 136 -9.30 2.80 -1.45
CA VAL A 136 -8.44 2.09 -0.49
C VAL A 136 -9.19 1.03 0.30
N SER A 137 -8.44 0.15 0.98
CA SER A 137 -9.03 -0.77 1.95
C SER A 137 -9.64 0.04 3.12
N PRO A 138 -10.88 -0.28 3.53
CA PRO A 138 -11.65 -1.50 3.29
C PRO A 138 -12.62 -1.46 2.07
N GLY A 139 -12.22 -0.95 0.94
CA GLY A 139 -13.07 -0.75 -0.25
C GLY A 139 -13.89 -1.97 -0.65
N TRP A 140 -13.35 -3.18 -0.56
CA TRP A 140 -14.10 -4.41 -0.86
C TRP A 140 -15.17 -4.71 0.19
N THR A 141 -14.83 -4.71 1.47
CA THR A 141 -15.76 -5.06 2.54
C THR A 141 -16.85 -4.00 2.77
N CYS A 142 -16.59 -2.74 2.45
CA CYS A 142 -17.57 -1.65 2.45
C CYS A 142 -18.03 -1.23 1.04
N SER A 143 -17.93 -2.12 0.06
CA SER A 143 -18.31 -1.79 -1.32
C SER A 143 -19.76 -1.31 -1.48
N ILE A 144 -20.72 -1.91 -0.75
CA ILE A 144 -22.13 -1.52 -0.81
C ILE A 144 -22.36 -0.11 -0.25
N PRO A 145 -21.97 0.22 0.99
CA PRO A 145 -22.12 1.60 1.50
C PRO A 145 -21.29 2.61 0.71
N PHE A 146 -20.10 2.21 0.23
CA PHE A 146 -19.29 3.09 -0.61
C PHE A 146 -19.96 3.38 -1.97
N ALA A 147 -20.55 2.38 -2.61
CA ALA A 147 -21.30 2.59 -3.85
C ALA A 147 -22.48 3.57 -3.66
N ARG A 148 -23.22 3.46 -2.56
CA ARG A 148 -24.29 4.41 -2.22
C ARG A 148 -23.73 5.82 -2.06
N TYR A 149 -22.64 5.96 -1.29
CA TYR A 149 -21.97 7.25 -1.12
C TYR A 149 -21.53 7.85 -2.46
N ALA A 150 -20.96 7.05 -3.36
CA ALA A 150 -20.53 7.50 -4.69
C ALA A 150 -21.73 7.97 -5.53
N VAL A 151 -22.84 7.25 -5.52
CA VAL A 151 -24.08 7.65 -6.21
C VAL A 151 -24.61 8.97 -5.65
N ASP A 152 -24.65 9.12 -4.32
CA ASP A 152 -25.08 10.39 -3.69
C ASP A 152 -24.20 11.59 -4.11
N GLN A 153 -22.87 11.38 -4.36
CA GLN A 153 -22.01 12.44 -4.88
C GLN A 153 -22.32 12.76 -6.35
N ILE A 154 -22.59 11.74 -7.16
CA ILE A 154 -22.97 11.91 -8.57
C ILE A 154 -24.29 12.70 -8.68
N GLU A 155 -25.30 12.32 -7.93
CA GLU A 155 -26.60 13.02 -7.93
C GLU A 155 -26.47 14.48 -7.51
N LYS A 156 -25.63 14.78 -6.52
CA LYS A 156 -25.34 16.17 -6.10
C LYS A 156 -24.60 16.99 -7.16
N ALA A 157 -23.74 16.36 -7.95
CA ALA A 157 -23.00 17.04 -9.02
C ALA A 157 -23.88 17.33 -10.25
N MET A 158 -24.97 16.57 -10.41
CA MET A 158 -25.94 16.71 -11.52
C MET A 158 -27.10 17.65 -11.19
N ALA A 159 -27.29 18.03 -9.93
CA ALA A 159 -28.38 18.89 -9.45
C ALA A 159 -28.01 20.38 -9.54
#